data_fd1d7829cbe4673ab5b49308f2c66f17
#
_entry.id   fd1d7829cbe4673ab5b49308f2c66f17
#
_cell.length_a   1.000
_cell.length_b   1.000
_cell.length_c   1.000
_cell.angle_alpha   90.00
_cell.angle_beta   90.00
_cell.angle_gamma   90.00
#
_symmetry.space_group_name_H-M   'P 1'
#
loop_
_entity.id
_entity.type
_entity.pdbx_description
1 polymer ?
#
loop_
_entity_poly.entity_id
_entity_poly.type
_entity_poly.pdbx_seq_one_letter_code
_entity_poly.pdbx_strand_id
1 'polypeptide(L)'
;MDYRHDGVRDTVLAFIDEFLERYDVDGLELDWQRWCHVFRPAEAEANAPLLTGFLRQVRQRLDAAAHRRGRPRLLLGVRVPQSLAECRGLGYDIPAWIATGTLDFICPSDFFYTDFQTRVEDFVALTRGTGVRVYPALHPMIGWGNDHQNLTLANYRAAAKSALEFGADGLQLYNFHYHWRADKGREEDWPSVLLQMAQVRDLALINPHERIYLFHPMWNGHGDGIGPSGVKRDIRLILPPDDLRPHSINLRLAEDASAGPLEVVLKFKATGLAARESLAVRFNADDLTVTSTVRQHFPKGQGARQGRLLPAYDLFAFPLDAASLRRGDNRLTVTRTSNPSSGEVVVQEIEVHVTPVQHADPGQSQPPCR
;
A
#
# COMPACT_ATOMS: atom_id res chain seq x y z
N MET A 1 -20.51 -13.69 -2.19
CA MET A 1 -21.96 -13.41 -2.07
C MET A 1 -22.34 -12.48 -3.21
N ASP A 2 -23.51 -12.68 -3.83
CA ASP A 2 -23.96 -11.82 -4.94
C ASP A 2 -25.08 -10.89 -4.44
N TYR A 3 -24.76 -9.62 -4.25
CA TYR A 3 -25.67 -8.60 -3.70
C TYR A 3 -26.79 -8.18 -4.66
N ARG A 4 -26.88 -8.75 -5.87
CA ARG A 4 -28.06 -8.59 -6.74
C ARG A 4 -29.29 -9.25 -6.15
N HIS A 5 -29.11 -10.32 -5.38
CA HIS A 5 -30.22 -11.08 -4.79
C HIS A 5 -30.69 -10.45 -3.48
N ASP A 6 -31.99 -10.17 -3.37
CA ASP A 6 -32.60 -9.60 -2.17
C ASP A 6 -32.30 -10.47 -0.94
N GLY A 7 -32.46 -11.80 -1.04
CA GLY A 7 -32.19 -12.71 0.06
C GLY A 7 -30.77 -12.65 0.62
N VAL A 8 -29.77 -12.29 -0.21
CA VAL A 8 -28.38 -12.06 0.28
C VAL A 8 -28.33 -10.79 1.13
N ARG A 9 -28.91 -9.70 0.63
CA ARG A 9 -28.97 -8.42 1.36
C ARG A 9 -29.76 -8.55 2.65
N ASP A 10 -30.93 -9.20 2.60
CA ASP A 10 -31.79 -9.43 3.76
C ASP A 10 -31.10 -10.28 4.83
N THR A 11 -30.37 -11.33 4.43
CA THR A 11 -29.57 -12.15 5.37
C THR A 11 -28.50 -11.32 6.08
N VAL A 12 -27.76 -10.48 5.34
CA VAL A 12 -26.72 -9.62 5.96
C VAL A 12 -27.35 -8.57 6.87
N LEU A 13 -28.48 -7.99 6.48
CA LEU A 13 -29.22 -7.04 7.31
C LEU A 13 -29.77 -7.68 8.59
N ALA A 14 -30.30 -8.89 8.51
CA ALA A 14 -30.75 -9.64 9.69
C ALA A 14 -29.59 -9.94 10.66
N PHE A 15 -28.41 -10.29 10.12
CA PHE A 15 -27.20 -10.46 10.92
C PHE A 15 -26.78 -9.15 11.62
N ILE A 16 -26.85 -8.01 10.93
CA ILE A 16 -26.56 -6.69 11.51
C ILE A 16 -27.59 -6.35 12.61
N ASP A 17 -28.87 -6.63 12.38
CA ASP A 17 -29.93 -6.39 13.37
C ASP A 17 -29.66 -7.21 14.64
N GLU A 18 -29.37 -8.50 14.52
CA GLU A 18 -29.02 -9.37 15.66
C GLU A 18 -27.76 -8.87 16.38
N PHE A 19 -26.73 -8.45 15.64
CA PHE A 19 -25.50 -7.92 16.22
C PHE A 19 -25.75 -6.64 17.01
N LEU A 20 -26.54 -5.72 16.45
CA LEU A 20 -26.90 -4.47 17.12
C LEU A 20 -27.85 -4.69 18.31
N GLU A 21 -28.62 -5.77 18.37
CA GLU A 21 -29.44 -6.14 19.50
C GLU A 21 -28.58 -6.70 20.65
N ARG A 22 -27.62 -7.57 20.33
CA ARG A 22 -26.83 -8.31 21.33
C ARG A 22 -25.67 -7.52 21.91
N TYR A 23 -25.07 -6.60 21.15
CA TYR A 23 -23.82 -5.94 21.56
C TYR A 23 -23.97 -4.43 21.61
N ASP A 24 -23.38 -3.82 22.63
CA ASP A 24 -23.28 -2.36 22.78
C ASP A 24 -22.01 -1.86 22.09
N VAL A 25 -22.12 -1.56 20.80
CA VAL A 25 -21.00 -1.11 19.96
C VAL A 25 -21.10 0.36 19.61
N ASP A 26 -19.97 0.99 19.30
CA ASP A 26 -19.91 2.39 18.84
C ASP A 26 -20.15 2.54 17.34
N GLY A 27 -20.16 1.45 16.58
CA GLY A 27 -20.40 1.44 15.15
C GLY A 27 -20.07 0.12 14.48
N LEU A 28 -20.13 0.11 13.17
CA LEU A 28 -19.78 -1.03 12.32
C LEU A 28 -18.81 -0.60 11.22
N GLU A 29 -17.90 -1.49 10.84
CA GLU A 29 -17.18 -1.42 9.59
C GLU A 29 -17.61 -2.58 8.70
N LEU A 30 -18.00 -2.29 7.46
CA LEU A 30 -18.30 -3.30 6.45
C LEU A 30 -17.02 -3.57 5.65
N ASP A 31 -16.45 -4.75 5.86
CA ASP A 31 -15.23 -5.17 5.21
C ASP A 31 -15.53 -5.98 3.95
N TRP A 32 -15.42 -5.34 2.78
CA TRP A 32 -15.55 -6.01 1.50
C TRP A 32 -14.22 -6.39 0.86
N GLN A 33 -13.10 -5.98 1.46
CA GLN A 33 -11.81 -6.10 0.80
C GLN A 33 -11.24 -7.52 0.78
N ARG A 34 -11.73 -8.45 1.62
CA ARG A 34 -11.31 -9.85 1.58
C ARG A 34 -11.73 -10.55 0.28
N TRP A 35 -12.97 -10.33 -0.16
CA TRP A 35 -13.54 -10.84 -1.40
C TRP A 35 -14.40 -9.74 -2.03
N CYS A 36 -13.76 -8.84 -2.72
CA CYS A 36 -14.34 -7.57 -3.16
C CYS A 36 -15.38 -7.71 -4.28
N HIS A 37 -15.57 -8.90 -4.86
CA HIS A 37 -16.61 -9.13 -5.83
C HIS A 37 -17.97 -9.37 -5.16
N VAL A 38 -18.73 -8.30 -5.00
CA VAL A 38 -20.12 -8.34 -4.51
C VAL A 38 -21.13 -8.47 -5.64
N PHE A 39 -20.67 -8.31 -6.88
CA PHE A 39 -21.41 -8.52 -8.13
C PHE A 39 -20.53 -9.30 -9.12
N ARG A 40 -21.12 -9.78 -10.21
CA ARG A 40 -20.34 -10.28 -11.35
C ARG A 40 -19.58 -9.10 -11.97
N PRO A 41 -18.30 -9.26 -12.32
CA PRO A 41 -17.46 -8.14 -12.75
C PRO A 41 -18.07 -7.32 -13.89
N ALA A 42 -18.61 -7.96 -14.92
CA ALA A 42 -19.23 -7.27 -16.07
C ALA A 42 -20.49 -6.48 -15.74
N GLU A 43 -21.12 -6.72 -14.58
CA GLU A 43 -22.39 -6.12 -14.18
C GLU A 43 -22.21 -5.20 -12.95
N ALA A 44 -21.02 -5.13 -12.39
CA ALA A 44 -20.79 -4.51 -11.08
C ALA A 44 -21.15 -3.02 -11.07
N GLU A 45 -20.67 -2.26 -12.05
CA GLU A 45 -20.92 -0.81 -12.13
C GLU A 45 -22.42 -0.51 -12.31
N ALA A 46 -23.12 -1.29 -13.14
CA ALA A 46 -24.56 -1.14 -13.35
C ALA A 46 -25.39 -1.46 -12.08
N ASN A 47 -24.87 -2.32 -11.20
CA ASN A 47 -25.52 -2.71 -9.95
C ASN A 47 -25.12 -1.86 -8.73
N ALA A 48 -24.26 -0.85 -8.89
CA ALA A 48 -23.84 0.04 -7.80
C ALA A 48 -25.02 0.67 -7.02
N PRO A 49 -26.17 1.05 -7.65
CA PRO A 49 -27.33 1.55 -6.91
C PRO A 49 -27.88 0.56 -5.89
N LEU A 50 -27.80 -0.75 -6.12
CA LEU A 50 -28.27 -1.77 -5.18
C LEU A 50 -27.41 -1.77 -3.91
N LEU A 51 -26.10 -1.66 -4.06
CA LEU A 51 -25.20 -1.59 -2.92
C LEU A 51 -25.36 -0.28 -2.14
N THR A 52 -25.57 0.83 -2.84
CA THR A 52 -25.90 2.13 -2.24
C THR A 52 -27.21 2.05 -1.43
N GLY A 53 -28.23 1.39 -1.98
CA GLY A 53 -29.49 1.14 -1.28
C GLY A 53 -29.31 0.28 -0.03
N PHE A 54 -28.50 -0.76 -0.12
CA PHE A 54 -28.13 -1.62 1.03
C PHE A 54 -27.43 -0.82 2.13
N LEU A 55 -26.44 0.01 1.80
CA LEU A 55 -25.75 0.86 2.78
C LEU A 55 -26.68 1.84 3.49
N ARG A 56 -27.64 2.43 2.77
CA ARG A 56 -28.65 3.29 3.39
C ARG A 56 -29.49 2.51 4.42
N GLN A 57 -29.83 1.27 4.13
CA GLN A 57 -30.56 0.42 5.07
C GLN A 57 -29.72 0.07 6.31
N VAL A 58 -28.41 -0.18 6.13
CA VAL A 58 -27.49 -0.35 7.27
C VAL A 58 -27.45 0.92 8.11
N ARG A 59 -27.31 2.09 7.49
CA ARG A 59 -27.30 3.38 8.20
C ARG A 59 -28.58 3.59 9.03
N GLN A 60 -29.75 3.32 8.44
CA GLN A 60 -31.05 3.43 9.15
C GLN A 60 -31.11 2.53 10.39
N ARG A 61 -30.54 1.32 10.33
CA ARG A 61 -30.48 0.39 11.49
C ARG A 61 -29.58 0.91 12.60
N LEU A 62 -28.42 1.45 12.22
CA LEU A 62 -27.51 2.07 13.18
C LEU A 62 -28.13 3.30 13.85
N ASP A 63 -28.81 4.16 13.08
CA ASP A 63 -29.49 5.35 13.63
C ASP A 63 -30.64 4.93 14.56
N ALA A 64 -31.42 3.93 14.20
CA ALA A 64 -32.48 3.38 15.05
C ALA A 64 -31.92 2.75 16.34
N ALA A 65 -30.78 2.05 16.27
CA ALA A 65 -30.12 1.49 17.45
C ALA A 65 -29.57 2.59 18.36
N ALA A 66 -28.95 3.61 17.80
CA ALA A 66 -28.48 4.79 18.54
C ALA A 66 -29.63 5.47 19.30
N HIS A 67 -30.74 5.72 18.59
CA HIS A 67 -31.94 6.34 19.18
C HIS A 67 -32.52 5.51 20.32
N ARG A 68 -32.69 4.19 20.13
CA ARG A 68 -33.21 3.29 21.18
C ARG A 68 -32.35 3.29 22.45
N ARG A 69 -31.04 3.50 22.30
CA ARG A 69 -30.06 3.49 23.40
C ARG A 69 -29.79 4.88 23.99
N GLY A 70 -30.40 5.94 23.44
CA GLY A 70 -30.12 7.32 23.84
C GLY A 70 -28.65 7.72 23.60
N ARG A 71 -28.02 7.12 22.58
CA ARG A 71 -26.60 7.36 22.24
C ARG A 71 -26.46 8.34 21.08
N PRO A 72 -25.27 8.96 20.92
CA PRO A 72 -24.90 9.64 19.69
C PRO A 72 -24.98 8.71 18.49
N ARG A 73 -24.90 9.27 17.27
CA ARG A 73 -24.83 8.50 16.03
C ARG A 73 -23.78 7.40 16.12
N LEU A 74 -24.17 6.15 15.87
CA LEU A 74 -23.24 5.04 15.73
C LEU A 74 -22.48 5.16 14.40
N LEU A 75 -21.19 4.89 14.40
CA LEU A 75 -20.34 5.05 13.23
C LEU A 75 -20.59 3.95 12.19
N LEU A 76 -20.51 4.32 10.91
CA LEU A 76 -20.49 3.38 9.79
C LEU A 76 -19.25 3.63 8.93
N GLY A 77 -18.37 2.67 8.92
CA GLY A 77 -17.19 2.64 8.05
C GLY A 77 -17.26 1.57 6.99
N VAL A 78 -16.43 1.72 5.98
CA VAL A 78 -16.25 0.73 4.92
C VAL A 78 -14.76 0.52 4.62
N ARG A 79 -14.33 -0.75 4.48
CA ARG A 79 -13.03 -1.07 3.91
C ARG A 79 -13.21 -1.45 2.44
N VAL A 80 -12.54 -0.70 1.57
CA VAL A 80 -12.72 -0.71 0.12
C VAL A 80 -11.36 -0.75 -0.61
N PRO A 81 -11.33 -1.06 -1.92
CA PRO A 81 -10.10 -0.99 -2.71
C PRO A 81 -9.40 0.36 -2.62
N GLN A 82 -8.11 0.36 -2.87
CA GLN A 82 -7.19 1.48 -2.69
C GLN A 82 -7.25 2.56 -3.76
N SER A 83 -8.09 2.43 -4.77
CA SER A 83 -8.33 3.45 -5.78
C SER A 83 -9.81 3.59 -6.11
N LEU A 84 -10.23 4.82 -6.44
CA LEU A 84 -11.62 5.09 -6.85
C LEU A 84 -12.00 4.37 -8.15
N ALA A 85 -11.03 4.13 -9.04
CA ALA A 85 -11.24 3.39 -10.27
C ALA A 85 -11.60 1.92 -9.98
N GLU A 86 -10.87 1.27 -9.05
CA GLU A 86 -11.21 -0.09 -8.60
C GLU A 86 -12.56 -0.13 -7.89
N CYS A 87 -12.82 0.83 -7.00
CA CYS A 87 -14.12 0.93 -6.33
C CYS A 87 -15.26 0.97 -7.36
N ARG A 88 -15.16 1.85 -8.37
CA ARG A 88 -16.17 1.96 -9.44
C ARG A 88 -16.36 0.64 -10.19
N GLY A 89 -15.26 0.03 -10.64
CA GLY A 89 -15.29 -1.24 -11.38
C GLY A 89 -15.91 -2.40 -10.61
N LEU A 90 -15.95 -2.31 -9.27
CA LEU A 90 -16.58 -3.28 -8.37
C LEU A 90 -18.00 -2.91 -7.96
N GLY A 91 -18.51 -1.76 -8.42
CA GLY A 91 -19.84 -1.26 -8.08
C GLY A 91 -19.92 -0.54 -6.73
N TYR A 92 -18.77 -0.07 -6.21
CA TYR A 92 -18.69 0.74 -4.99
C TYR A 92 -18.77 2.22 -5.36
N ASP A 93 -19.94 2.81 -5.23
CA ASP A 93 -20.19 4.22 -5.54
C ASP A 93 -19.82 5.10 -4.34
N ILE A 94 -18.50 5.25 -4.09
CA ILE A 94 -17.98 6.03 -2.97
C ILE A 94 -18.53 7.47 -2.98
N PRO A 95 -18.56 8.19 -4.13
CA PRO A 95 -19.14 9.52 -4.16
C PRO A 95 -20.59 9.58 -3.69
N ALA A 96 -21.45 8.64 -4.13
CA ALA A 96 -22.84 8.59 -3.70
C ALA A 96 -22.98 8.28 -2.21
N TRP A 97 -22.14 7.41 -1.67
CA TRP A 97 -22.16 7.07 -0.24
C TRP A 97 -21.80 8.25 0.65
N ILE A 98 -20.83 9.07 0.22
CA ILE A 98 -20.45 10.31 0.89
C ILE A 98 -21.57 11.35 0.77
N ALA A 99 -22.05 11.61 -0.45
CA ALA A 99 -23.07 12.63 -0.72
C ALA A 99 -24.39 12.41 0.04
N THR A 100 -24.73 11.15 0.33
CA THR A 100 -25.93 10.79 1.10
C THR A 100 -25.73 10.81 2.61
N GLY A 101 -24.52 11.16 3.11
CA GLY A 101 -24.22 11.17 4.54
C GLY A 101 -24.30 9.79 5.20
N THR A 102 -24.14 8.72 4.39
CA THR A 102 -24.25 7.35 4.85
C THR A 102 -23.05 6.93 5.69
N LEU A 103 -21.84 7.36 5.30
CA LEU A 103 -20.58 6.95 5.91
C LEU A 103 -20.06 7.97 6.91
N ASP A 104 -19.29 7.47 7.89
CA ASP A 104 -18.52 8.27 8.83
C ASP A 104 -17.01 8.13 8.56
N PHE A 105 -16.56 6.99 8.01
CA PHE A 105 -15.17 6.82 7.58
C PHE A 105 -15.02 5.79 6.44
N ILE A 106 -13.88 5.90 5.75
CA ILE A 106 -13.49 5.02 4.65
C ILE A 106 -12.06 4.53 4.88
N CYS A 107 -11.83 3.23 4.69
CA CYS A 107 -10.53 2.59 4.79
C CYS A 107 -10.08 2.07 3.41
N PRO A 108 -9.40 2.89 2.58
CA PRO A 108 -8.78 2.41 1.36
C PRO A 108 -7.72 1.35 1.67
N SER A 109 -7.78 0.21 1.03
CA SER A 109 -6.98 -0.95 1.39
C SER A 109 -6.70 -1.84 0.20
N ASP A 110 -5.53 -2.44 0.14
CA ASP A 110 -5.34 -3.66 -0.62
C ASP A 110 -6.12 -4.82 0.01
N PHE A 111 -6.22 -5.90 -0.76
CA PHE A 111 -6.84 -7.14 -0.32
C PHE A 111 -6.15 -7.71 0.94
N PHE A 112 -4.81 -7.71 0.99
CA PHE A 112 -4.06 -8.44 2.02
C PHE A 112 -2.68 -7.84 2.34
N TYR A 113 -2.25 -6.80 1.59
CA TYR A 113 -0.91 -6.27 1.64
C TYR A 113 -0.91 -4.74 1.77
N THR A 114 0.18 -4.18 2.29
CA THR A 114 0.40 -2.74 2.18
C THR A 114 0.77 -2.40 0.74
N ASP A 115 0.07 -1.44 0.15
CA ASP A 115 0.39 -0.92 -1.17
C ASP A 115 0.83 0.54 -1.10
N PHE A 116 2.10 0.78 -1.42
CA PHE A 116 2.68 2.13 -1.46
C PHE A 116 2.14 2.99 -2.61
N GLN A 117 1.37 2.40 -3.55
CA GLN A 117 0.72 3.09 -4.65
C GLN A 117 -0.72 3.54 -4.34
N THR A 118 -1.21 3.33 -3.11
CA THR A 118 -2.56 3.74 -2.70
C THR A 118 -2.79 5.22 -2.95
N ARG A 119 -3.90 5.54 -3.63
CA ARG A 119 -4.28 6.92 -4.01
C ARG A 119 -5.09 7.60 -2.91
N VAL A 120 -4.48 7.81 -1.75
CA VAL A 120 -5.13 8.36 -0.55
C VAL A 120 -5.74 9.73 -0.82
N GLU A 121 -5.04 10.60 -1.55
CA GLU A 121 -5.48 11.95 -1.87
C GLU A 121 -6.78 12.00 -2.68
N ASP A 122 -7.08 10.97 -3.48
CA ASP A 122 -8.32 10.92 -4.25
C ASP A 122 -9.52 10.74 -3.31
N PHE A 123 -9.40 9.90 -2.27
CA PHE A 123 -10.41 9.75 -1.23
C PHE A 123 -10.53 11.00 -0.36
N VAL A 124 -9.40 11.59 0.05
CA VAL A 124 -9.36 12.83 0.83
C VAL A 124 -10.02 13.98 0.07
N ALA A 125 -9.81 14.08 -1.24
CA ALA A 125 -10.47 15.10 -2.07
C ALA A 125 -11.99 14.96 -2.06
N LEU A 126 -12.51 13.72 -2.10
CA LEU A 126 -13.97 13.45 -2.03
C LEU A 126 -14.57 13.74 -0.66
N THR A 127 -13.80 13.50 0.43
CA THR A 127 -14.31 13.67 1.80
C THR A 127 -14.17 15.09 2.32
N ARG A 128 -13.47 15.97 1.60
CA ARG A 128 -13.22 17.35 2.02
C ARG A 128 -14.52 18.11 2.32
N GLY A 129 -14.66 18.61 3.54
CA GLY A 129 -15.83 19.37 3.99
C GLY A 129 -17.06 18.52 4.32
N THR A 130 -16.96 17.19 4.32
CA THR A 130 -18.12 16.29 4.57
C THR A 130 -18.16 15.71 6.00
N GLY A 131 -17.08 15.78 6.76
CA GLY A 131 -16.96 15.10 8.06
C GLY A 131 -16.61 13.62 7.97
N VAL A 132 -16.61 13.00 6.77
CA VAL A 132 -16.16 11.61 6.56
C VAL A 132 -14.64 11.55 6.66
N ARG A 133 -14.11 10.60 7.45
CA ARG A 133 -12.69 10.41 7.70
C ARG A 133 -12.08 9.35 6.76
N VAL A 134 -10.78 9.48 6.49
CA VAL A 134 -10.03 8.54 5.64
C VAL A 134 -8.91 7.89 6.44
N TYR A 135 -8.96 6.55 6.58
CA TYR A 135 -8.00 5.74 7.32
C TYR A 135 -7.40 4.63 6.42
N PRO A 136 -6.37 4.91 5.61
CA PRO A 136 -5.77 3.88 4.78
C PRO A 136 -5.25 2.71 5.61
N ALA A 137 -5.45 1.48 5.12
CA ALA A 137 -5.05 0.29 5.85
C ALA A 137 -3.59 -0.06 5.60
N LEU A 138 -2.86 -0.32 6.69
CA LEU A 138 -1.52 -0.88 6.68
C LEU A 138 -1.58 -2.35 7.09
N HIS A 139 -0.92 -3.20 6.31
CA HIS A 139 -0.78 -4.63 6.55
C HIS A 139 0.66 -4.95 6.97
N PRO A 140 0.91 -6.08 7.67
CA PRO A 140 2.25 -6.46 8.06
C PRO A 140 3.11 -7.01 6.91
N MET A 141 2.55 -7.12 5.70
CA MET A 141 3.20 -7.75 4.55
C MET A 141 2.96 -6.98 3.26
N ILE A 142 3.84 -7.23 2.28
CA ILE A 142 3.69 -6.80 0.89
C ILE A 142 4.11 -7.94 -0.04
N GLY A 143 3.53 -8.04 -1.23
CA GLY A 143 3.99 -8.93 -2.29
C GLY A 143 2.91 -9.75 -2.97
N TRP A 144 3.30 -10.88 -3.52
CA TRP A 144 2.50 -11.76 -4.36
C TRP A 144 2.42 -13.16 -3.80
N GLY A 145 1.22 -13.64 -3.48
CA GLY A 145 0.98 -15.02 -3.07
C GLY A 145 1.97 -15.52 -2.00
N ASN A 146 2.73 -16.55 -2.35
CA ASN A 146 3.75 -17.13 -1.47
C ASN A 146 5.10 -16.40 -1.50
N ASP A 147 5.22 -15.31 -2.26
CA ASP A 147 6.43 -14.50 -2.37
C ASP A 147 6.27 -13.13 -1.68
N HIS A 148 5.52 -13.09 -0.59
CA HIS A 148 5.36 -11.87 0.20
C HIS A 148 6.54 -11.63 1.15
N GLN A 149 6.78 -10.36 1.46
CA GLN A 149 7.76 -9.91 2.45
C GLN A 149 7.05 -9.33 3.66
N ASN A 150 7.64 -9.56 4.83
CA ASN A 150 7.24 -8.85 6.04
C ASN A 150 7.76 -7.40 5.99
N LEU A 151 6.94 -6.45 6.37
CA LEU A 151 7.35 -5.07 6.49
C LEU A 151 8.23 -4.86 7.72
N THR A 152 9.25 -4.05 7.56
CA THR A 152 10.07 -3.51 8.64
C THR A 152 9.44 -2.24 9.22
N LEU A 153 9.94 -1.75 10.35
CA LEU A 153 9.51 -0.46 10.89
C LEU A 153 9.77 0.70 9.92
N ALA A 154 10.88 0.66 9.16
CA ALA A 154 11.17 1.66 8.13
C ALA A 154 10.14 1.65 6.98
N ASN A 155 9.62 0.47 6.61
CA ASN A 155 8.52 0.37 5.65
C ASN A 155 7.21 0.93 6.22
N TYR A 156 6.87 0.63 7.47
CA TYR A 156 5.70 1.22 8.13
C TYR A 156 5.78 2.74 8.22
N ARG A 157 6.96 3.30 8.52
CA ARG A 157 7.16 4.76 8.51
C ARG A 157 6.92 5.36 7.13
N ALA A 158 7.44 4.74 6.07
CA ALA A 158 7.22 5.20 4.70
C ALA A 158 5.73 5.14 4.31
N ALA A 159 5.04 4.04 4.60
CA ALA A 159 3.62 3.88 4.30
C ALA A 159 2.75 4.85 5.10
N ALA A 160 3.02 5.01 6.39
CA ALA A 160 2.33 5.95 7.26
C ALA A 160 2.57 7.41 6.83
N LYS A 161 3.84 7.75 6.49
CA LYS A 161 4.15 9.07 5.93
C LYS A 161 3.36 9.33 4.66
N SER A 162 3.30 8.37 3.74
CA SER A 162 2.48 8.52 2.53
C SER A 162 1.01 8.79 2.87
N ALA A 163 0.43 8.03 3.76
CA ALA A 163 -0.96 8.25 4.16
C ALA A 163 -1.20 9.65 4.74
N LEU A 164 -0.40 10.04 5.72
CA LEU A 164 -0.56 11.32 6.44
C LEU A 164 -0.24 12.54 5.56
N GLU A 165 0.84 12.49 4.78
CA GLU A 165 1.23 13.59 3.87
C GLU A 165 0.22 13.79 2.72
N PHE A 166 -0.46 12.72 2.30
CA PHE A 166 -1.55 12.80 1.33
C PHE A 166 -2.91 13.10 1.97
N GLY A 167 -2.95 13.41 3.27
CA GLY A 167 -4.09 14.02 3.95
C GLY A 167 -5.02 13.06 4.67
N ALA A 168 -4.61 11.81 4.92
CA ALA A 168 -5.38 10.88 5.74
C ALA A 168 -5.60 11.41 7.16
N ASP A 169 -6.74 11.12 7.75
CA ASP A 169 -7.07 11.47 9.14
C ASP A 169 -6.39 10.57 10.17
N GLY A 170 -5.85 9.44 9.73
CA GLY A 170 -5.15 8.45 10.54
C GLY A 170 -4.89 7.17 9.76
N LEU A 171 -4.69 6.06 10.46
CA LEU A 171 -4.32 4.78 9.87
C LEU A 171 -5.19 3.66 10.43
N GLN A 172 -5.50 2.65 9.62
CA GLN A 172 -6.04 1.38 10.05
C GLN A 172 -4.93 0.32 10.05
N LEU A 173 -4.77 -0.43 11.13
CA LEU A 173 -3.86 -1.58 11.19
C LEU A 173 -4.65 -2.86 10.94
N TYR A 174 -4.52 -3.41 9.72
CA TYR A 174 -5.25 -4.60 9.31
C TYR A 174 -4.38 -5.86 9.40
N ASN A 175 -4.96 -6.97 9.83
CA ASN A 175 -4.23 -8.24 10.06
C ASN A 175 -2.98 -8.08 10.93
N PHE A 176 -2.98 -7.11 11.82
CA PHE A 176 -1.82 -6.76 12.64
C PHE A 176 -1.34 -7.92 13.53
N HIS A 177 -2.22 -8.86 13.86
CA HIS A 177 -1.90 -10.09 14.57
C HIS A 177 -0.89 -11.00 13.83
N TYR A 178 -0.65 -10.81 12.54
CA TYR A 178 0.39 -11.57 11.83
C TYR A 178 1.82 -11.23 12.26
N HIS A 179 2.02 -10.16 13.02
CA HIS A 179 3.33 -9.82 13.56
C HIS A 179 3.92 -10.88 14.48
N TRP A 180 3.10 -11.64 15.19
CA TRP A 180 3.54 -12.67 16.15
C TRP A 180 3.21 -14.09 15.72
N ARG A 181 2.92 -14.30 14.46
CA ARG A 181 2.68 -15.62 13.92
C ARG A 181 3.98 -16.28 13.48
N ALA A 182 4.44 -17.30 14.21
CA ALA A 182 5.62 -18.10 13.88
C ALA A 182 5.53 -18.76 12.49
N ASP A 183 4.32 -19.20 12.09
CA ASP A 183 4.06 -19.80 10.77
C ASP A 183 4.26 -18.80 9.61
N LYS A 184 4.41 -17.50 9.91
CA LYS A 184 4.75 -16.43 8.98
C LYS A 184 6.18 -15.93 9.14
N GLY A 185 7.02 -16.66 9.89
CA GLY A 185 8.41 -16.27 10.16
C GLY A 185 8.54 -15.03 11.04
N ARG A 186 7.55 -14.75 11.88
CA ARG A 186 7.54 -13.63 12.83
C ARG A 186 7.30 -14.16 14.24
N GLU A 187 8.25 -13.89 15.11
CA GLU A 187 8.18 -14.15 16.55
C GLU A 187 8.48 -12.85 17.30
N GLU A 188 7.77 -11.79 16.93
CA GLU A 188 8.01 -10.48 17.53
C GLU A 188 7.32 -10.40 18.90
N ASP A 189 8.01 -9.79 19.86
CA ASP A 189 7.45 -9.49 21.16
C ASP A 189 6.33 -8.46 21.04
N TRP A 190 5.15 -8.80 21.54
CA TRP A 190 3.95 -8.00 21.41
C TRP A 190 4.07 -6.56 21.94
N PRO A 191 4.62 -6.29 23.12
CA PRO A 191 4.85 -4.93 23.58
C PRO A 191 5.78 -4.14 22.66
N SER A 192 6.84 -4.77 22.14
CA SER A 192 7.77 -4.12 21.20
C SER A 192 7.11 -3.71 19.91
N VAL A 193 6.23 -4.56 19.35
CA VAL A 193 5.47 -4.26 18.13
C VAL A 193 4.54 -3.06 18.35
N LEU A 194 3.83 -2.99 19.47
CA LEU A 194 2.96 -1.85 19.79
C LEU A 194 3.75 -0.55 19.97
N LEU A 195 4.91 -0.60 20.61
CA LEU A 195 5.78 0.56 20.77
C LEU A 195 6.32 1.04 19.42
N GLN A 196 6.64 0.12 18.50
CA GLN A 196 7.03 0.46 17.14
C GLN A 196 5.89 1.15 16.39
N MET A 197 4.65 0.65 16.52
CA MET A 197 3.49 1.26 15.88
C MET A 197 3.15 2.63 16.45
N ALA A 198 3.45 2.91 17.71
CA ALA A 198 3.31 4.24 18.27
C ALA A 198 4.16 5.30 17.53
N GLN A 199 5.26 4.89 16.89
CA GLN A 199 6.14 5.79 16.13
C GLN A 199 5.56 6.22 14.79
N VAL A 200 4.59 5.49 14.23
CA VAL A 200 4.04 5.81 12.89
C VAL A 200 2.76 6.64 12.94
N ARG A 201 2.36 7.10 14.11
CA ARG A 201 1.09 7.80 14.31
C ARG A 201 1.10 9.26 13.85
N ASP A 202 2.30 9.87 13.70
CA ASP A 202 2.41 11.27 13.34
C ASP A 202 3.75 11.57 12.62
N LEU A 203 3.76 12.60 11.77
CA LEU A 203 4.91 12.97 10.95
C LEU A 203 6.13 13.43 11.76
N ALA A 204 5.92 14.04 12.93
CA ALA A 204 7.03 14.46 13.78
C ALA A 204 7.82 13.27 14.34
N LEU A 205 7.15 12.13 14.56
CA LEU A 205 7.79 10.89 14.97
C LEU A 205 8.41 10.11 13.81
N ILE A 206 7.88 10.27 12.60
CA ILE A 206 8.34 9.54 11.42
C ILE A 206 9.56 10.22 10.79
N ASN A 207 9.51 11.53 10.59
CA ASN A 207 10.47 12.28 9.78
C ASN A 207 11.94 12.18 10.24
N PRO A 208 12.27 12.07 11.54
CA PRO A 208 13.66 11.94 12.00
C PRO A 208 14.31 10.59 11.70
N HIS A 209 13.55 9.61 11.20
CA HIS A 209 14.02 8.24 11.05
C HIS A 209 14.05 7.78 9.59
N GLU A 210 14.79 6.69 9.34
CA GLU A 210 14.82 6.00 8.05
C GLU A 210 13.42 5.56 7.61
N ARG A 211 13.15 5.70 6.32
CA ARG A 211 11.94 5.26 5.61
C ARG A 211 12.32 4.47 4.39
N ILE A 212 11.67 3.34 4.16
CA ILE A 212 11.89 2.48 3.00
C ILE A 212 10.57 2.30 2.28
N TYR A 213 10.43 2.95 1.12
CA TYR A 213 9.33 2.72 0.18
C TYR A 213 9.61 1.44 -0.57
N LEU A 214 8.68 0.49 -0.56
CA LEU A 214 8.84 -0.83 -1.17
C LEU A 214 7.74 -1.07 -2.20
N PHE A 215 8.14 -1.23 -3.45
CA PHE A 215 7.26 -1.50 -4.57
C PHE A 215 7.49 -2.93 -5.03
N HIS A 216 6.58 -3.80 -4.64
CA HIS A 216 6.65 -5.22 -4.90
C HIS A 216 5.53 -5.63 -5.86
N PRO A 217 5.71 -6.64 -6.73
CA PRO A 217 4.58 -7.18 -7.47
C PRO A 217 3.46 -7.59 -6.52
N MET A 218 2.27 -7.03 -6.74
CA MET A 218 1.13 -7.19 -5.84
C MET A 218 0.18 -8.27 -6.35
N TRP A 219 -0.29 -9.10 -5.43
CA TRP A 219 -1.36 -10.03 -5.71
C TRP A 219 -2.72 -9.33 -5.62
N ASN A 220 -3.56 -9.57 -6.60
CA ASN A 220 -4.89 -8.95 -6.70
C ASN A 220 -6.05 -9.91 -6.36
N GLY A 221 -5.74 -11.07 -5.82
CA GLY A 221 -6.74 -12.12 -5.53
C GLY A 221 -7.08 -13.02 -6.71
N HIS A 222 -6.60 -12.72 -7.93
CA HIS A 222 -6.94 -13.43 -9.16
C HIS A 222 -5.76 -14.12 -9.85
N GLY A 223 -4.54 -13.88 -9.40
CA GLY A 223 -3.36 -14.56 -9.90
C GLY A 223 -2.77 -14.03 -11.21
N ASP A 224 -3.37 -13.03 -11.85
CA ASP A 224 -2.99 -12.52 -13.18
C ASP A 224 -2.31 -11.14 -13.16
N GLY A 225 -2.12 -10.53 -11.99
CA GLY A 225 -1.55 -9.19 -11.85
C GLY A 225 -2.50 -8.06 -12.26
N ILE A 226 -3.77 -8.37 -12.49
CA ILE A 226 -4.83 -7.41 -12.83
C ILE A 226 -5.85 -7.39 -11.68
N GLY A 227 -6.12 -6.20 -11.15
CA GLY A 227 -7.10 -6.01 -10.09
C GLY A 227 -8.52 -6.42 -10.50
N PRO A 228 -9.44 -6.56 -9.53
CA PRO A 228 -10.81 -7.01 -9.81
C PRO A 228 -11.58 -6.09 -10.76
N SER A 229 -11.17 -4.84 -10.90
CA SER A 229 -11.70 -3.87 -11.86
C SER A 229 -10.95 -3.82 -13.19
N GLY A 230 -9.99 -4.73 -13.43
CA GLY A 230 -9.11 -4.68 -14.58
C GLY A 230 -7.91 -3.72 -14.43
N VAL A 231 -7.74 -3.11 -13.27
CA VAL A 231 -6.59 -2.24 -12.98
C VAL A 231 -5.35 -3.07 -12.75
N LYS A 232 -4.33 -2.88 -13.59
CA LYS A 232 -3.06 -3.59 -13.45
C LYS A 232 -2.30 -3.08 -12.24
N ARG A 233 -1.96 -4.00 -11.34
CA ARG A 233 -1.20 -3.74 -10.11
C ARG A 233 0.20 -4.38 -10.12
N ASP A 234 0.56 -4.98 -11.24
CA ASP A 234 1.89 -5.55 -11.42
C ASP A 234 2.88 -4.41 -11.71
N ILE A 235 3.74 -4.13 -10.75
CA ILE A 235 4.76 -3.07 -10.82
C ILE A 235 6.09 -3.55 -11.40
N ARG A 236 6.15 -4.76 -11.94
CA ARG A 236 7.36 -5.26 -12.62
C ARG A 236 7.57 -4.53 -13.95
N LEU A 237 8.84 -4.18 -14.24
CA LEU A 237 9.25 -3.83 -15.59
C LEU A 237 9.75 -5.08 -16.29
N ILE A 238 9.06 -5.47 -17.32
CA ILE A 238 9.41 -6.62 -18.17
C ILE A 238 10.09 -6.06 -19.42
N LEU A 239 11.37 -6.41 -19.61
CA LEU A 239 12.18 -5.98 -20.73
C LEU A 239 12.41 -7.20 -21.65
N PRO A 240 11.70 -7.27 -22.79
CA PRO A 240 11.84 -8.36 -23.76
C PRO A 240 13.27 -8.45 -24.32
N PRO A 241 13.70 -9.61 -24.86
CA PRO A 241 15.07 -9.82 -25.34
C PRO A 241 15.52 -8.81 -26.40
N ASP A 242 14.65 -8.48 -27.34
CA ASP A 242 14.98 -7.66 -28.49
C ASP A 242 14.48 -6.21 -28.36
N ASP A 243 14.03 -5.81 -27.18
CA ASP A 243 13.48 -4.48 -26.94
C ASP A 243 14.47 -3.56 -26.24
N LEU A 244 15.03 -2.61 -27.01
CA LEU A 244 15.92 -1.57 -26.51
C LEU A 244 15.19 -0.25 -26.18
N ARG A 245 13.85 -0.25 -26.18
CA ARG A 245 13.05 0.92 -25.83
C ARG A 245 13.05 1.12 -24.31
N PRO A 246 12.86 2.36 -23.86
CA PRO A 246 12.69 2.66 -22.44
C PRO A 246 11.39 2.06 -21.87
N HIS A 247 11.48 1.36 -20.77
CA HIS A 247 10.35 0.88 -19.99
C HIS A 247 10.24 1.69 -18.69
N SER A 248 9.07 2.16 -18.34
CA SER A 248 8.90 3.05 -17.19
C SER A 248 7.79 2.60 -16.26
N ILE A 249 7.97 2.93 -14.97
CA ILE A 249 6.97 2.76 -13.93
C ILE A 249 6.95 4.00 -13.03
N ASN A 250 5.79 4.36 -12.53
CA ASN A 250 5.65 5.43 -11.53
C ASN A 250 5.72 4.83 -10.13
N LEU A 251 6.48 5.48 -9.25
CA LEU A 251 6.68 5.15 -7.86
C LEU A 251 6.17 6.33 -7.01
N ARG A 252 5.19 6.07 -6.14
CA ARG A 252 4.64 7.13 -5.29
C ARG A 252 5.46 7.30 -4.03
N LEU A 253 5.96 8.52 -3.81
CA LEU A 253 6.75 8.87 -2.63
C LEU A 253 6.10 10.06 -1.92
N ALA A 254 6.17 10.07 -0.59
CA ALA A 254 5.77 11.22 0.22
C ALA A 254 6.98 12.07 0.63
N GLU A 255 8.00 12.07 -0.20
CA GLU A 255 9.26 12.79 0.03
C GLU A 255 9.45 13.86 -1.02
N ASP A 256 10.09 14.95 -0.63
CA ASP A 256 10.59 15.98 -1.53
C ASP A 256 11.84 16.67 -0.91
N ALA A 257 12.51 17.51 -1.69
CA ALA A 257 13.72 18.19 -1.27
C ALA A 257 13.51 19.20 -0.10
N SER A 258 12.26 19.53 0.22
CA SER A 258 11.95 20.47 1.31
C SER A 258 12.08 19.87 2.71
N ALA A 259 12.17 18.55 2.80
CA ALA A 259 12.27 17.83 4.08
C ALA A 259 13.63 17.96 4.81
N GLY A 260 14.56 18.75 4.27
CA GLY A 260 15.92 18.89 4.78
C GLY A 260 16.92 17.97 4.07
N PRO A 261 18.18 17.87 4.56
CA PRO A 261 19.18 17.03 3.93
C PRO A 261 18.84 15.54 4.11
N LEU A 262 18.77 14.83 2.98
CA LEU A 262 18.44 13.42 2.90
C LEU A 262 19.51 12.66 2.13
N GLU A 263 19.87 11.48 2.62
CA GLU A 263 20.55 10.44 1.84
C GLU A 263 19.46 9.55 1.20
N VAL A 264 19.51 9.40 -0.11
CA VAL A 264 18.51 8.63 -0.85
C VAL A 264 19.19 7.57 -1.71
N VAL A 265 18.71 6.33 -1.62
CA VAL A 265 19.22 5.22 -2.44
C VAL A 265 18.04 4.50 -3.09
N LEU A 266 18.05 4.45 -4.42
CA LEU A 266 17.17 3.58 -5.21
C LEU A 266 17.82 2.19 -5.29
N LYS A 267 17.04 1.15 -4.99
CA LYS A 267 17.45 -0.25 -5.19
C LYS A 267 16.40 -1.01 -5.99
N PHE A 268 16.83 -1.98 -6.75
CA PHE A 268 15.91 -2.95 -7.36
C PHE A 268 16.62 -4.27 -7.69
N LYS A 269 15.84 -5.34 -7.83
CA LYS A 269 16.31 -6.63 -8.31
C LYS A 269 16.03 -6.77 -9.80
N ALA A 270 17.00 -7.31 -10.53
CA ALA A 270 16.83 -7.71 -11.92
C ALA A 270 17.11 -9.22 -12.05
N THR A 271 16.17 -9.96 -12.63
CA THR A 271 16.33 -11.37 -12.96
C THR A 271 16.47 -11.54 -14.47
N GLY A 272 17.14 -12.59 -14.91
CA GLY A 272 17.34 -12.89 -16.34
C GLY A 272 18.45 -12.08 -17.01
N LEU A 273 19.16 -11.21 -16.32
CA LEU A 273 20.24 -10.39 -16.86
C LEU A 273 21.53 -11.21 -16.96
N ALA A 274 22.18 -11.24 -18.15
CA ALA A 274 23.46 -11.90 -18.29
C ALA A 274 24.60 -11.06 -17.68
N ALA A 275 25.72 -11.73 -17.34
CA ALA A 275 26.82 -11.10 -16.61
C ALA A 275 27.42 -9.87 -17.32
N ARG A 276 27.44 -9.86 -18.67
CA ARG A 276 27.98 -8.77 -19.50
C ARG A 276 26.95 -7.74 -19.93
N GLU A 277 25.67 -7.96 -19.63
CA GLU A 277 24.62 -7.02 -19.95
C GLU A 277 24.58 -5.90 -18.91
N SER A 278 24.21 -4.71 -19.37
CA SER A 278 23.99 -3.54 -18.52
C SER A 278 22.61 -2.90 -18.81
N LEU A 279 22.16 -2.14 -17.84
CA LEU A 279 20.90 -1.40 -17.92
C LEU A 279 21.21 0.09 -17.84
N ALA A 280 20.61 0.89 -18.71
CA ALA A 280 20.52 2.33 -18.54
C ALA A 280 19.33 2.62 -17.61
N VAL A 281 19.56 3.38 -16.55
CA VAL A 281 18.57 3.68 -15.52
C VAL A 281 18.42 5.18 -15.38
N ARG A 282 17.17 5.65 -15.37
CA ARG A 282 16.84 7.06 -15.12
C ARG A 282 15.79 7.14 -14.01
N PHE A 283 15.95 8.12 -13.15
CA PHE A 283 14.96 8.45 -12.12
C PHE A 283 14.54 9.91 -12.31
N ASN A 284 13.28 10.14 -12.65
CA ASN A 284 12.77 11.44 -13.09
C ASN A 284 13.58 11.98 -14.29
N ALA A 285 14.28 13.11 -14.11
CA ALA A 285 15.15 13.70 -15.13
C ALA A 285 16.59 13.18 -15.11
N ASP A 286 17.00 12.51 -14.01
CA ASP A 286 18.39 12.16 -13.76
C ASP A 286 18.77 10.85 -14.44
N ASP A 287 19.90 10.85 -15.14
CA ASP A 287 20.51 9.66 -15.69
C ASP A 287 21.45 9.05 -14.64
N LEU A 288 21.07 7.87 -14.15
CA LEU A 288 21.81 7.15 -13.10
C LEU A 288 22.87 6.20 -13.66
N THR A 289 22.93 6.04 -14.98
CA THR A 289 23.85 5.11 -15.65
C THR A 289 25.31 5.50 -15.42
N VAL A 290 25.58 6.81 -15.22
CA VAL A 290 26.92 7.39 -15.07
C VAL A 290 27.35 7.51 -13.61
N THR A 291 26.43 7.37 -12.65
CA THR A 291 26.75 7.43 -11.22
C THR A 291 27.33 6.10 -10.74
N SER A 292 28.04 6.13 -9.63
CA SER A 292 28.66 4.94 -9.03
C SER A 292 27.57 3.91 -8.63
N THR A 293 27.25 3.05 -9.59
CA THR A 293 26.26 1.99 -9.42
C THR A 293 26.90 0.79 -8.74
N VAL A 294 26.30 0.33 -7.68
CA VAL A 294 26.62 -0.98 -7.12
C VAL A 294 25.73 -2.03 -7.78
N ARG A 295 26.35 -2.97 -8.52
CA ARG A 295 25.69 -4.19 -9.01
C ARG A 295 26.27 -5.39 -8.27
N GLN A 296 25.44 -6.14 -7.58
CA GLN A 296 25.83 -7.35 -6.87
C GLN A 296 25.02 -8.54 -7.38
N HIS A 297 25.73 -9.58 -7.84
CA HIS A 297 25.10 -10.82 -8.30
C HIS A 297 24.84 -11.76 -7.14
N PHE A 298 23.63 -12.31 -7.07
CA PHE A 298 23.21 -13.33 -6.12
C PHE A 298 22.83 -14.61 -6.91
N PRO A 299 23.58 -15.71 -6.77
CA PRO A 299 23.26 -16.97 -7.46
C PRO A 299 21.96 -17.59 -6.94
N LYS A 300 21.37 -18.47 -7.75
CA LYS A 300 20.16 -19.21 -7.39
C LYS A 300 20.36 -19.95 -6.04
N GLY A 301 19.40 -19.78 -5.15
CA GLY A 301 19.42 -20.41 -3.83
C GLY A 301 20.19 -19.65 -2.77
N GLN A 302 20.78 -18.50 -3.10
CA GLN A 302 21.36 -17.62 -2.10
C GLN A 302 20.24 -16.76 -1.49
N GLY A 303 19.66 -17.27 -0.43
CA GLY A 303 18.49 -16.73 0.23
C GLY A 303 17.25 -17.56 -0.02
N ALA A 304 16.36 -17.50 0.93
CA ALA A 304 15.05 -18.15 0.86
C ALA A 304 13.97 -17.16 1.33
N ARG A 305 12.80 -17.24 0.73
CA ARG A 305 11.63 -16.51 1.17
C ARG A 305 10.51 -17.52 1.37
N GLN A 306 10.02 -17.61 2.61
CA GLN A 306 8.97 -18.56 3.00
C GLN A 306 9.26 -20.01 2.57
N GLY A 307 10.53 -20.44 2.76
CA GLY A 307 10.98 -21.80 2.40
C GLY A 307 11.24 -22.02 0.92
N ARG A 308 11.03 -21.02 0.05
CA ARG A 308 11.38 -21.06 -1.36
C ARG A 308 12.76 -20.46 -1.61
N LEU A 309 13.60 -21.19 -2.34
CA LEU A 309 14.88 -20.66 -2.79
C LEU A 309 14.62 -19.57 -3.85
N LEU A 310 15.28 -18.42 -3.68
CA LEU A 310 15.19 -17.34 -4.66
C LEU A 310 15.88 -17.73 -5.98
N PRO A 311 15.36 -17.30 -7.14
CA PRO A 311 16.08 -17.39 -8.40
C PRO A 311 17.38 -16.57 -8.34
N ALA A 312 18.28 -16.76 -9.30
CA ALA A 312 19.43 -15.87 -9.44
C ALA A 312 18.93 -14.46 -9.80
N TYR A 313 19.53 -13.44 -9.18
CA TYR A 313 19.22 -12.03 -9.47
C TYR A 313 20.43 -11.15 -9.29
N ASP A 314 20.39 -9.99 -9.93
CA ASP A 314 21.30 -8.89 -9.68
C ASP A 314 20.60 -7.79 -8.86
N LEU A 315 21.20 -7.38 -7.77
CA LEU A 315 20.77 -6.22 -6.99
C LEU A 315 21.51 -4.98 -7.50
N PHE A 316 20.75 -3.99 -7.90
CA PHE A 316 21.26 -2.67 -8.26
C PHE A 316 20.99 -1.67 -7.15
N ALA A 317 21.95 -0.78 -6.88
CA ALA A 317 21.82 0.32 -5.95
C ALA A 317 22.40 1.61 -6.55
N PHE A 318 21.60 2.68 -6.52
CA PHE A 318 21.95 3.98 -7.07
C PHE A 318 21.74 5.06 -6.00
N PRO A 319 22.76 5.83 -5.63
CA PRO A 319 22.54 7.04 -4.87
C PRO A 319 21.73 8.03 -5.73
N LEU A 320 20.71 8.64 -5.14
CA LEU A 320 19.89 9.66 -5.76
C LEU A 320 20.20 11.03 -5.16
N ASP A 321 20.16 12.09 -5.99
CA ASP A 321 20.06 13.44 -5.46
C ASP A 321 18.67 13.64 -4.83
N ALA A 322 18.63 14.06 -3.58
CA ALA A 322 17.38 14.35 -2.89
C ALA A 322 16.55 15.43 -3.63
N ALA A 323 17.20 16.33 -4.37
CA ALA A 323 16.53 17.35 -5.18
C ALA A 323 15.72 16.76 -6.34
N SER A 324 16.01 15.53 -6.76
CA SER A 324 15.24 14.84 -7.82
C SER A 324 13.93 14.24 -7.32
N LEU A 325 13.74 14.09 -6.01
CA LEU A 325 12.51 13.56 -5.42
C LEU A 325 11.33 14.52 -5.62
N ARG A 326 10.18 13.94 -5.86
CA ARG A 326 8.91 14.67 -5.96
C ARG A 326 7.88 14.03 -5.05
N ARG A 327 7.17 14.84 -4.28
CA ARG A 327 5.99 14.35 -3.58
C ARG A 327 4.93 13.91 -4.60
N GLY A 328 4.48 12.66 -4.52
CA GLY A 328 3.63 12.02 -5.51
C GLY A 328 4.41 11.12 -6.46
N ASP A 329 4.07 11.16 -7.74
CA ASP A 329 4.59 10.24 -8.73
C ASP A 329 6.03 10.60 -9.17
N ASN A 330 6.94 9.64 -8.98
CA ASN A 330 8.32 9.65 -9.46
C ASN A 330 8.47 8.57 -10.52
N ARG A 331 9.19 8.86 -11.60
CA ARG A 331 9.32 7.95 -12.74
C ARG A 331 10.65 7.24 -12.75
N LEU A 332 10.62 5.92 -12.57
CA LEU A 332 11.76 5.05 -12.87
C LEU A 332 11.68 4.58 -14.31
N THR A 333 12.76 4.74 -15.07
CA THR A 333 12.88 4.25 -16.45
C THR A 333 14.09 3.35 -16.55
N VAL A 334 13.93 2.16 -17.12
CA VAL A 334 15.00 1.18 -17.35
C VAL A 334 15.02 0.79 -18.81
N THR A 335 16.22 0.73 -19.39
CA THR A 335 16.45 0.40 -20.80
C THR A 335 17.60 -0.61 -20.90
N ARG A 336 17.47 -1.63 -21.73
CA ARG A 336 18.59 -2.52 -22.06
C ARG A 336 19.57 -1.77 -22.98
N THR A 337 20.87 -1.89 -22.70
CA THR A 337 21.89 -1.12 -23.45
C THR A 337 22.52 -1.87 -24.61
N SER A 338 22.26 -3.17 -24.75
CA SER A 338 22.79 -4.01 -25.82
C SER A 338 21.80 -5.09 -26.23
N ASN A 339 21.91 -5.57 -27.49
CA ASN A 339 21.18 -6.77 -27.92
C ASN A 339 21.69 -7.97 -27.12
N PRO A 340 20.86 -8.58 -26.32
CA PRO A 340 21.31 -9.59 -25.38
C PRO A 340 21.36 -10.98 -25.99
N SER A 341 22.27 -11.77 -25.47
CA SER A 341 22.21 -13.23 -25.57
C SER A 341 21.26 -13.86 -24.52
N SER A 342 20.68 -13.05 -23.64
CA SER A 342 19.79 -13.48 -22.58
C SER A 342 18.30 -13.35 -22.97
N GLY A 343 17.45 -14.06 -22.27
CA GLY A 343 16.00 -13.97 -22.42
C GLY A 343 15.41 -12.66 -21.89
N GLU A 344 14.19 -12.72 -21.42
CA GLU A 344 13.50 -11.62 -20.76
C GLU A 344 14.23 -11.19 -19.47
N VAL A 345 14.35 -9.90 -19.24
CA VAL A 345 14.83 -9.32 -17.97
C VAL A 345 13.63 -8.75 -17.23
N VAL A 346 13.50 -9.11 -15.96
CA VAL A 346 12.44 -8.60 -15.08
C VAL A 346 13.05 -7.77 -13.96
N VAL A 347 12.72 -6.47 -13.93
CA VAL A 347 13.03 -5.55 -12.83
C VAL A 347 11.85 -5.54 -11.86
N GLN A 348 12.12 -5.83 -10.60
CA GLN A 348 11.09 -5.93 -9.56
C GLN A 348 11.67 -5.65 -8.16
N GLU A 349 10.81 -5.66 -7.15
CA GLU A 349 11.20 -5.36 -5.75
C GLU A 349 12.02 -4.07 -5.69
N ILE A 350 11.37 -2.99 -6.13
CA ILE A 350 11.99 -1.67 -6.19
C ILE A 350 11.86 -1.03 -4.83
N GLU A 351 12.96 -0.53 -4.29
CA GLU A 351 13.01 0.15 -3.00
C GLU A 351 13.57 1.55 -3.15
N VAL A 352 13.00 2.51 -2.43
CA VAL A 352 13.59 3.83 -2.23
C VAL A 352 13.84 4.01 -0.74
N HIS A 353 15.12 3.99 -0.37
CA HIS A 353 15.59 4.22 1.00
C HIS A 353 15.82 5.72 1.19
N VAL A 354 15.25 6.28 2.23
CA VAL A 354 15.36 7.70 2.57
C VAL A 354 15.81 7.82 4.02
N THR A 355 17.04 8.34 4.22
CA THR A 355 17.63 8.52 5.55
C THR A 355 17.89 10.00 5.80
N PRO A 356 17.29 10.60 6.85
CA PRO A 356 17.62 11.98 7.22
C PRO A 356 19.06 12.09 7.66
N VAL A 357 19.78 13.07 7.12
CA VAL A 357 21.13 13.39 7.58
C VAL A 357 21.03 14.18 8.89
N GLN A 358 21.38 13.53 10.00
CA GLN A 358 21.48 14.23 11.28
C GLN A 358 22.69 15.13 11.25
N HIS A 359 22.49 16.45 11.36
CA HIS A 359 23.61 17.33 11.69
C HIS A 359 24.11 16.95 13.09
N ALA A 360 25.37 16.55 13.19
CA ALA A 360 25.99 16.40 14.49
C ALA A 360 25.83 17.74 15.23
N ASP A 361 25.16 17.72 16.37
CA ASP A 361 25.05 18.90 17.22
C ASP A 361 26.49 19.27 17.67
N PRO A 362 27.06 20.40 17.26
CA PRO A 362 28.43 20.76 17.59
C PRO A 362 28.64 21.01 19.11
N GLY A 363 27.55 20.89 19.92
CA GLY A 363 27.58 21.10 21.38
C GLY A 363 27.71 19.85 22.26
N GLN A 364 27.63 18.61 21.72
CA GLN A 364 27.87 17.41 22.52
C GLN A 364 29.32 16.99 22.46
N SER A 365 30.21 17.75 23.15
CA SER A 365 31.52 17.26 23.57
C SER A 365 31.32 16.07 24.51
N GLN A 366 31.81 14.89 24.11
CA GLN A 366 31.87 13.72 25.00
C GLN A 366 32.49 14.13 26.35
N PRO A 367 31.89 13.78 27.48
CA PRO A 367 32.54 13.97 28.76
C PRO A 367 33.85 13.13 28.78
N PRO A 368 34.94 13.64 29.31
CA PRO A 368 36.19 12.90 29.37
C PRO A 368 36.02 11.63 30.19
N CYS A 369 36.43 10.50 29.63
CA CYS A 369 36.53 9.24 30.35
C CYS A 369 37.38 9.46 31.60
N ARG A 370 36.82 9.23 32.77
CA ARG A 370 37.53 9.06 34.05
C ARG A 370 37.54 7.58 34.43
#